data_b680eaefbfb50ceaee522d356956cbd9
#
_entry.id   b680eaefbfb50ceaee522d356956cbd9
#
_cell.length_a   1.000
_cell.length_b   1.000
_cell.length_c   1.000
_cell.angle_alpha   90.00
_cell.angle_beta   90.00
_cell.angle_gamma   90.00
#
_symmetry.space_group_name_H-M   'P 1'
#
loop_
_entity.id
_entity.type
_entity.pdbx_description
1 polymer ?
#
loop_
_entity_poly.entity_id
_entity_poly.type
_entity_poly.pdbx_seq_one_letter_code
_entity_poly.pdbx_strand_id
1 'polypeptide(L)'
;ADQLKKSGNGDIPVFGGGGGTITSADARVMKRQGTDRIYFAGTPLAAMMAEIKRDYARAAKPNAKFKGDRVLARAITIAEANPSRSSLLTPRSSTGAPRRSFVVGVAGPGGAGKSTLIDELTSRFLRTNPTGRIALLANDPSHPDSGGAILGDRVSAIYAQDDRVFFRSLATRGSLTGLSTAAPAAIDILKASGEFDLILVE
;
A
#
# COMPACT_ATOMS: atom_id res chain seq x y z
N ALA A 1 2.40 -7.78 -15.98
CA ALA A 1 1.73 -6.71 -16.72
C ALA A 1 0.27 -7.07 -17.07
N ASP A 2 -0.01 -8.28 -17.59
CA ASP A 2 -1.36 -8.66 -18.05
C ASP A 2 -2.40 -8.70 -16.94
N GLN A 3 -2.04 -9.17 -15.75
CA GLN A 3 -2.94 -9.11 -14.58
C GLN A 3 -3.27 -7.67 -14.20
N LEU A 4 -2.29 -6.74 -14.25
CA LEU A 4 -2.52 -5.33 -13.99
C LEU A 4 -3.47 -4.72 -15.03
N LYS A 5 -3.31 -5.08 -16.31
CA LYS A 5 -4.23 -4.62 -17.36
C LYS A 5 -5.66 -5.14 -17.15
N LYS A 6 -5.81 -6.44 -16.81
CA LYS A 6 -7.11 -7.06 -16.53
C LYS A 6 -7.81 -6.43 -15.32
N SER A 7 -7.05 -6.01 -14.31
CA SER A 7 -7.58 -5.33 -13.10
C SER A 7 -7.78 -3.82 -13.29
N GLY A 8 -7.63 -3.28 -14.51
CA GLY A 8 -7.77 -1.84 -14.79
C GLY A 8 -6.59 -0.98 -14.33
N ASN A 9 -5.46 -1.61 -13.99
CA ASN A 9 -4.24 -0.99 -13.48
C ASN A 9 -3.08 -1.03 -14.49
N GLY A 10 -3.38 -1.10 -15.77
CA GLY A 10 -2.38 -1.21 -16.83
C GLY A 10 -1.44 -0.01 -17.03
N ASP A 11 -1.73 1.09 -16.33
CA ASP A 11 -0.92 2.31 -16.27
C ASP A 11 0.20 2.25 -15.21
N ILE A 12 0.24 1.19 -14.38
CA ILE A 12 1.29 1.01 -13.38
C ILE A 12 2.54 0.46 -14.06
N PRO A 13 3.69 1.19 -14.01
CA PRO A 13 4.92 0.70 -14.59
C PRO A 13 5.45 -0.51 -13.82
N VAL A 14 5.92 -1.51 -14.55
CA VAL A 14 6.45 -2.76 -14.00
C VAL A 14 7.96 -2.80 -14.20
N PHE A 15 8.70 -2.90 -13.11
CA PHE A 15 10.15 -3.07 -13.14
C PHE A 15 10.54 -4.50 -12.78
N GLY A 16 11.50 -5.04 -13.46
CA GLY A 16 12.12 -6.32 -13.16
C GLY A 16 13.59 -6.15 -12.81
N GLY A 17 14.09 -7.02 -11.98
CA GLY A 17 15.50 -7.10 -11.65
C GLY A 17 15.81 -8.41 -10.96
N GLY A 18 17.06 -8.82 -10.95
CA GLY A 18 17.44 -10.07 -10.30
C GLY A 18 18.94 -10.21 -10.13
N GLY A 19 19.31 -11.02 -9.17
CA GLY A 19 20.67 -11.26 -8.72
C GLY A 19 21.54 -12.08 -9.68
N GLY A 20 21.61 -11.71 -10.96
CA GLY A 20 22.54 -12.33 -11.93
C GLY A 20 21.95 -13.47 -12.77
N THR A 21 20.70 -13.82 -12.58
CA THR A 21 20.04 -14.91 -13.34
C THR A 21 19.30 -14.43 -14.60
N ILE A 22 19.00 -13.13 -14.72
CA ILE A 22 18.30 -12.58 -15.88
C ILE A 22 19.29 -12.33 -17.01
N THR A 23 19.13 -13.02 -18.13
CA THR A 23 19.92 -12.80 -19.35
C THR A 23 19.34 -11.69 -20.21
N SER A 24 20.13 -11.19 -21.18
CA SER A 24 19.62 -10.21 -22.17
C SER A 24 18.49 -10.80 -23.05
N ALA A 25 18.44 -12.12 -23.23
CA ALA A 25 17.36 -12.79 -23.92
C ALA A 25 16.08 -12.77 -23.10
N ASP A 26 16.17 -13.09 -21.79
CA ASP A 26 15.05 -13.03 -20.86
C ASP A 26 14.48 -11.61 -20.78
N ALA A 27 15.35 -10.61 -20.68
CA ALA A 27 14.94 -9.21 -20.62
C ALA A 27 14.15 -8.78 -21.87
N ARG A 28 14.51 -9.27 -23.07
CA ARG A 28 13.73 -9.02 -24.30
C ARG A 28 12.34 -9.66 -24.23
N VAL A 29 12.24 -10.87 -23.70
CA VAL A 29 10.96 -11.56 -23.52
C VAL A 29 10.10 -10.81 -22.48
N MET A 30 10.65 -10.47 -21.33
CA MET A 30 9.95 -9.74 -20.26
C MET A 30 9.44 -8.37 -20.73
N LYS A 31 10.23 -7.63 -21.53
CA LYS A 31 9.80 -6.36 -22.13
C LYS A 31 8.63 -6.55 -23.08
N ARG A 32 8.63 -7.58 -23.93
CA ARG A 32 7.49 -7.90 -24.79
C ARG A 32 6.23 -8.27 -23.99
N GLN A 33 6.40 -8.82 -22.80
CA GLN A 33 5.32 -9.13 -21.86
C GLN A 33 4.86 -7.92 -21.02
N GLY A 34 5.38 -6.73 -21.30
CA GLY A 34 4.93 -5.48 -20.69
C GLY A 34 5.71 -5.04 -19.46
N THR A 35 6.95 -5.54 -19.29
CA THR A 35 7.87 -4.97 -18.29
C THR A 35 8.52 -3.70 -18.86
N ASP A 36 8.40 -2.58 -18.15
CA ASP A 36 8.91 -1.28 -18.60
C ASP A 36 10.44 -1.22 -18.55
N ARG A 37 11.02 -1.71 -17.44
CA ARG A 37 12.46 -1.71 -17.22
C ARG A 37 12.94 -3.01 -16.61
N ILE A 38 14.15 -3.42 -17.02
CA ILE A 38 14.88 -4.54 -16.41
C ILE A 38 16.24 -4.02 -15.96
N TYR A 39 16.53 -4.22 -14.68
CA TYR A 39 17.81 -3.91 -14.09
C TYR A 39 18.63 -5.18 -13.89
N PHE A 40 19.82 -5.21 -14.47
CA PHE A 40 20.73 -6.36 -14.37
C PHE A 40 21.56 -6.29 -13.10
N ALA A 41 22.10 -7.43 -12.70
CA ALA A 41 23.07 -7.50 -11.61
C ALA A 41 24.23 -6.52 -11.85
N GLY A 42 24.66 -5.84 -10.78
CA GLY A 42 25.70 -4.82 -10.85
C GLY A 42 25.23 -3.42 -11.29
N THR A 43 23.94 -3.23 -11.63
CA THR A 43 23.43 -1.88 -11.86
C THR A 43 23.41 -1.10 -10.55
N PRO A 44 24.16 0.04 -10.45
CA PRO A 44 24.20 0.81 -9.21
C PRO A 44 22.81 1.33 -8.80
N LEU A 45 22.46 1.22 -7.53
CA LEU A 45 21.16 1.66 -7.01
C LEU A 45 20.90 3.15 -7.31
N ALA A 46 21.93 3.99 -7.20
CA ALA A 46 21.81 5.41 -7.52
C ALA A 46 21.42 5.65 -8.98
N ALA A 47 21.93 4.87 -9.91
CA ALA A 47 21.57 4.94 -11.33
C ALA A 47 20.13 4.50 -11.57
N MET A 48 19.69 3.40 -10.93
CA MET A 48 18.28 2.95 -10.98
C MET A 48 17.34 4.03 -10.44
N MET A 49 17.66 4.60 -9.29
CA MET A 49 16.85 5.67 -8.69
C MET A 49 16.78 6.92 -9.57
N ALA A 50 17.90 7.32 -10.18
CA ALA A 50 17.95 8.47 -11.08
C ALA A 50 17.08 8.25 -12.32
N GLU A 51 17.14 7.06 -12.94
CA GLU A 51 16.28 6.71 -14.06
C GLU A 51 14.80 6.69 -13.68
N ILE A 52 14.44 6.03 -12.57
CA ILE A 52 13.05 5.96 -12.12
C ILE A 52 12.52 7.36 -11.83
N LYS A 53 13.30 8.21 -11.15
CA LYS A 53 12.90 9.60 -10.89
C LYS A 53 12.71 10.39 -12.18
N ARG A 54 13.64 10.29 -13.12
CA ARG A 54 13.56 11.01 -14.40
C ARG A 54 12.34 10.61 -15.21
N ASP A 55 12.08 9.31 -15.32
CA ASP A 55 11.10 8.77 -16.27
C ASP A 55 9.69 8.65 -15.66
N TYR A 56 9.58 8.45 -14.34
CA TYR A 56 8.31 8.10 -13.68
C TYR A 56 7.94 9.00 -12.50
N ALA A 57 8.84 9.85 -11.96
CA ALA A 57 8.50 10.79 -10.89
C ALA A 57 7.70 11.99 -11.43
N ARG A 58 6.67 11.73 -12.19
CA ARG A 58 5.68 12.78 -12.47
C ARG A 58 4.92 13.03 -11.19
N ALA A 59 4.89 14.32 -10.78
CA ALA A 59 3.97 14.74 -9.72
C ALA A 59 2.60 14.15 -10.04
N ALA A 60 2.12 13.28 -9.17
CA ALA A 60 0.86 12.61 -9.41
C ALA A 60 -0.21 13.68 -9.51
N LYS A 61 -0.78 13.82 -10.68
CA LYS A 61 -1.86 14.77 -10.93
C LYS A 61 -3.01 14.44 -9.98
N PRO A 62 -3.51 15.42 -9.21
CA PRO A 62 -4.61 15.16 -8.27
C PRO A 62 -5.88 14.64 -8.96
N ASN A 63 -5.98 14.79 -10.27
CA ASN A 63 -7.14 14.44 -11.10
C ASN A 63 -6.99 13.12 -11.89
N ALA A 64 -6.02 12.26 -11.58
CA ALA A 64 -6.04 10.93 -12.15
C ALA A 64 -7.34 10.25 -11.70
N LYS A 65 -8.15 9.77 -12.65
CA LYS A 65 -9.41 9.06 -12.39
C LYS A 65 -9.10 7.66 -11.84
N PHE A 66 -8.59 7.59 -10.63
CA PHE A 66 -8.43 6.33 -9.91
C PHE A 66 -9.80 5.85 -9.46
N LYS A 67 -9.99 4.54 -9.39
CA LYS A 67 -11.20 3.89 -8.86
C LYS A 67 -10.80 2.95 -7.72
N GLY A 68 -11.74 2.72 -6.81
CA GLY A 68 -11.57 1.77 -5.71
C GLY A 68 -10.37 2.09 -4.81
N ASP A 69 -9.67 1.08 -4.37
CA ASP A 69 -8.58 1.16 -3.40
C ASP A 69 -7.43 2.09 -3.80
N ARG A 70 -7.24 2.33 -5.11
CA ARG A 70 -6.22 3.29 -5.58
C ARG A 70 -6.53 4.73 -5.18
N VAL A 71 -7.80 5.12 -5.10
CA VAL A 71 -8.21 6.45 -4.62
C VAL A 71 -7.81 6.61 -3.16
N LEU A 72 -8.10 5.60 -2.35
CA LEU A 72 -7.78 5.58 -0.92
C LEU A 72 -6.26 5.58 -0.69
N ALA A 73 -5.54 4.69 -1.37
CA ALA A 73 -4.10 4.62 -1.30
C ALA A 73 -3.45 5.97 -1.68
N ARG A 74 -3.99 6.66 -2.69
CA ARG A 74 -3.52 7.97 -3.12
C ARG A 74 -3.81 9.06 -2.09
N ALA A 75 -5.02 9.10 -1.54
CA ALA A 75 -5.41 10.05 -0.51
C ALA A 75 -4.51 9.90 0.72
N ILE A 76 -4.26 8.67 1.17
CA ILE A 76 -3.35 8.38 2.28
C ILE A 76 -1.92 8.83 1.95
N THR A 77 -1.41 8.58 0.74
CA THR A 77 -0.07 9.06 0.32
C THR A 77 0.05 10.59 0.40
N ILE A 78 -0.98 11.31 -0.02
CA ILE A 78 -0.99 12.77 0.07
C ILE A 78 -1.04 13.23 1.52
N ALA A 79 -1.80 12.55 2.38
CA ALA A 79 -1.87 12.84 3.82
C ALA A 79 -0.52 12.56 4.51
N GLU A 80 0.21 11.49 4.13
CA GLU A 80 1.57 11.23 4.62
C GLU A 80 2.55 12.34 4.25
N ALA A 81 2.44 12.89 3.03
CA ALA A 81 3.30 13.97 2.57
C ALA A 81 2.95 15.32 3.20
N ASN A 82 1.68 15.54 3.52
CA ASN A 82 1.16 16.81 4.04
C ASN A 82 0.04 16.57 5.07
N PRO A 83 0.37 16.26 6.32
CA PRO A 83 -0.63 15.96 7.35
C PRO A 83 -1.68 17.07 7.56
N SER A 84 -1.29 18.35 7.37
CA SER A 84 -2.18 19.49 7.51
C SER A 84 -3.26 19.60 6.42
N ARG A 85 -3.16 18.83 5.32
CA ARG A 85 -4.12 18.83 4.21
C ARG A 85 -5.07 17.61 4.22
N SER A 86 -4.97 16.77 5.21
CA SER A 86 -5.73 15.50 5.28
C SER A 86 -7.25 15.72 5.30
N SER A 87 -7.73 16.79 5.93
CA SER A 87 -9.17 17.12 6.01
C SER A 87 -9.84 17.45 4.68
N LEU A 88 -9.05 17.76 3.64
CA LEU A 88 -9.55 18.09 2.29
C LEU A 88 -9.61 16.86 1.36
N LEU A 89 -9.15 15.71 1.80
CA LEU A 89 -8.90 14.55 0.94
C LEU A 89 -9.88 13.39 1.19
N THR A 90 -11.02 13.65 1.82
CA THR A 90 -12.01 12.59 2.09
C THR A 90 -12.70 12.14 0.79
N PRO A 91 -12.38 10.95 0.26
CA PRO A 91 -13.14 10.38 -0.84
C PRO A 91 -14.58 10.12 -0.35
N ARG A 92 -15.56 10.63 -1.07
CA ARG A 92 -16.96 10.27 -0.79
C ARG A 92 -17.23 8.88 -1.34
N SER A 93 -17.91 8.05 -0.56
CA SER A 93 -18.39 6.75 -1.01
C SER A 93 -19.19 6.91 -2.31
N SER A 94 -18.85 6.12 -3.31
CA SER A 94 -19.58 6.07 -4.59
C SER A 94 -20.76 5.07 -4.56
N THR A 95 -20.95 4.33 -3.47
CA THR A 95 -21.85 3.17 -3.40
C THR A 95 -22.77 3.19 -2.18
N GLY A 96 -23.64 4.20 -2.06
CA GLY A 96 -24.74 4.15 -1.08
C GLY A 96 -24.43 4.80 0.28
N ALA A 97 -25.22 4.45 1.31
CA ALA A 97 -25.05 4.97 2.67
C ALA A 97 -23.70 4.55 3.26
N PRO A 98 -22.95 5.47 3.89
CA PRO A 98 -21.62 5.14 4.44
C PRO A 98 -21.75 4.06 5.52
N ARG A 99 -20.97 2.99 5.40
CA ARG A 99 -20.88 1.95 6.43
C ARG A 99 -20.22 2.54 7.68
N ARG A 100 -20.70 2.12 8.84
CA ARG A 100 -20.07 2.49 10.11
C ARG A 100 -18.89 1.56 10.35
N SER A 101 -17.68 2.03 10.10
CA SER A 101 -16.46 1.26 10.35
C SER A 101 -16.14 1.15 11.84
N PHE A 102 -15.84 -0.06 12.32
CA PHE A 102 -15.20 -0.25 13.61
C PHE A 102 -13.67 -0.10 13.46
N VAL A 103 -13.04 0.62 14.38
CA VAL A 103 -11.57 0.76 14.40
C VAL A 103 -11.04 0.04 15.61
N VAL A 104 -10.10 -0.88 15.38
CA VAL A 104 -9.44 -1.66 16.43
C VAL A 104 -7.93 -1.49 16.32
N GLY A 105 -7.30 -0.98 17.37
CA GLY A 105 -5.85 -0.91 17.50
C GLY A 105 -5.30 -2.16 18.18
N VAL A 106 -4.21 -2.71 17.63
CA VAL A 106 -3.47 -3.83 18.21
C VAL A 106 -2.09 -3.32 18.59
N ALA A 107 -1.81 -3.24 19.87
CA ALA A 107 -0.55 -2.73 20.42
C ALA A 107 0.17 -3.81 21.23
N GLY A 108 1.50 -3.72 21.29
CA GLY A 108 2.33 -4.63 22.07
C GLY A 108 3.79 -4.59 21.61
N PRO A 109 4.72 -5.16 22.37
CA PRO A 109 6.13 -5.20 22.03
C PRO A 109 6.40 -6.02 20.75
N GLY A 110 7.59 -5.86 20.19
CA GLY A 110 8.08 -6.72 19.10
C GLY A 110 8.03 -8.20 19.49
N GLY A 111 7.62 -9.06 18.58
CA GLY A 111 7.51 -10.50 18.85
C GLY A 111 6.30 -10.96 19.67
N ALA A 112 5.42 -10.05 20.12
CA ALA A 112 4.22 -10.40 20.91
C ALA A 112 3.12 -11.11 20.11
N GLY A 113 3.32 -11.33 18.79
CA GLY A 113 2.34 -12.01 17.95
C GLY A 113 1.21 -11.13 17.41
N LYS A 114 1.39 -9.80 17.38
CA LYS A 114 0.38 -8.84 16.88
C LYS A 114 -0.03 -9.15 15.44
N SER A 115 0.92 -9.28 14.54
CA SER A 115 0.66 -9.58 13.11
C SER A 115 -0.04 -10.91 12.93
N THR A 116 0.33 -11.95 13.73
CA THR A 116 -0.35 -13.25 13.76
C THR A 116 -1.80 -13.11 14.22
N LEU A 117 -2.05 -12.30 15.24
CA LEU A 117 -3.40 -12.02 15.73
C LEU A 117 -4.22 -11.29 14.67
N ILE A 118 -3.65 -10.31 13.99
CA ILE A 118 -4.29 -9.55 12.89
C ILE A 118 -4.66 -10.48 11.75
N ASP A 119 -3.78 -11.38 11.35
CA ASP A 119 -4.07 -12.36 10.32
C ASP A 119 -5.22 -13.29 10.71
N GLU A 120 -5.25 -13.79 11.95
CA GLU A 120 -6.33 -14.64 12.43
C GLU A 120 -7.66 -13.87 12.53
N LEU A 121 -7.65 -12.64 13.03
CA LEU A 121 -8.84 -11.78 13.06
C LEU A 121 -9.37 -11.51 11.64
N THR A 122 -8.46 -11.21 10.70
CA THR A 122 -8.81 -11.00 9.29
C THR A 122 -9.44 -12.25 8.69
N SER A 123 -8.84 -13.42 8.91
CA SER A 123 -9.36 -14.70 8.45
C SER A 123 -10.78 -14.95 8.97
N ARG A 124 -10.99 -14.78 10.25
CA ARG A 124 -12.31 -14.98 10.88
C ARG A 124 -13.34 -13.98 10.36
N PHE A 125 -12.96 -12.71 10.25
CA PHE A 125 -13.84 -11.69 9.71
C PHE A 125 -14.29 -12.03 8.28
N LEU A 126 -13.36 -12.39 7.39
CA LEU A 126 -13.66 -12.71 6.00
C LEU A 126 -14.55 -13.97 5.86
N ARG A 127 -14.42 -14.94 6.77
CA ARG A 127 -15.25 -16.15 6.79
C ARG A 127 -16.67 -15.86 7.29
N THR A 128 -16.81 -15.01 8.29
CA THR A 128 -18.12 -14.70 8.89
C THR A 128 -18.87 -13.59 8.15
N ASN A 129 -18.16 -12.81 7.34
CA ASN A 129 -18.73 -11.67 6.59
C ASN A 129 -18.36 -11.79 5.09
N PRO A 130 -19.08 -12.60 4.30
CA PRO A 130 -18.72 -12.85 2.90
C PRO A 130 -18.66 -11.61 2.02
N THR A 131 -19.44 -10.57 2.33
CA THR A 131 -19.50 -9.29 1.61
C THR A 131 -18.80 -8.16 2.36
N GLY A 132 -18.23 -8.45 3.54
CA GLY A 132 -17.54 -7.47 4.37
C GLY A 132 -16.18 -7.09 3.80
N ARG A 133 -15.80 -5.82 4.00
CA ARG A 133 -14.46 -5.32 3.65
C ARG A 133 -13.71 -4.89 4.90
N ILE A 134 -12.41 -5.16 4.91
CA ILE A 134 -11.50 -4.84 6.01
C ILE A 134 -10.33 -3.99 5.51
N ALA A 135 -9.92 -3.00 6.29
CA ALA A 135 -8.69 -2.27 6.05
C ALA A 135 -7.65 -2.61 7.13
N LEU A 136 -6.43 -2.86 6.70
CA LEU A 136 -5.27 -3.12 7.56
C LEU A 136 -4.29 -1.95 7.40
N LEU A 137 -4.02 -1.24 8.50
CA LEU A 137 -3.00 -0.20 8.58
C LEU A 137 -1.85 -0.70 9.46
N ALA A 138 -0.73 -1.05 8.84
CA ALA A 138 0.50 -1.39 9.54
C ALA A 138 1.37 -0.14 9.75
N ASN A 139 1.95 0.03 10.93
CA ASN A 139 2.90 1.10 11.24
C ASN A 139 4.31 0.52 11.30
N ASP A 140 5.01 0.56 10.16
CA ASP A 140 6.31 -0.05 10.01
C ASP A 140 7.44 0.88 10.45
N PRO A 141 8.52 0.33 11.04
CA PRO A 141 9.74 1.08 11.27
C PRO A 141 10.23 1.73 9.97
N SER A 142 10.75 2.93 10.08
CA SER A 142 11.33 3.63 8.93
C SER A 142 12.75 3.18 8.67
N HIS A 143 13.11 3.01 7.40
CA HIS A 143 14.50 2.83 7.02
C HIS A 143 15.27 4.13 7.29
N PRO A 144 16.44 4.08 7.96
CA PRO A 144 17.19 5.28 8.37
C PRO A 144 17.49 6.23 7.20
N ASP A 145 17.91 5.71 6.05
CA ASP A 145 18.37 6.53 4.92
C ASP A 145 17.24 7.02 4.02
N SER A 146 16.18 6.22 3.83
CA SER A 146 15.10 6.55 2.90
C SER A 146 13.88 7.17 3.57
N GLY A 147 13.72 7.00 4.88
CA GLY A 147 12.54 7.42 5.65
C GLY A 147 11.26 6.69 5.26
N GLY A 148 11.35 5.70 4.35
CA GLY A 148 10.21 4.88 3.94
C GLY A 148 9.98 3.68 4.85
N ALA A 149 8.80 3.08 4.81
CA ALA A 149 8.48 1.87 5.55
C ALA A 149 9.34 0.68 5.09
N ILE A 150 9.77 -0.13 6.03
CA ILE A 150 10.42 -1.40 5.73
C ILE A 150 9.31 -2.40 5.41
N LEU A 151 9.23 -2.86 4.16
CA LEU A 151 8.12 -3.65 3.59
C LEU A 151 7.96 -5.08 4.16
N GLY A 152 8.41 -5.35 5.40
CA GLY A 152 8.34 -6.68 6.00
C GLY A 152 6.91 -7.18 6.21
N ASP A 153 6.05 -6.35 6.77
CA ASP A 153 4.73 -6.76 7.24
C ASP A 153 3.76 -7.09 6.10
N ARG A 154 3.84 -6.37 4.98
CA ARG A 154 3.00 -6.68 3.82
C ARG A 154 3.31 -8.03 3.17
N VAL A 155 4.57 -8.43 3.18
CA VAL A 155 5.00 -9.72 2.58
C VAL A 155 4.54 -10.89 3.43
N SER A 156 4.44 -10.70 4.75
CA SER A 156 4.00 -11.73 5.70
C SER A 156 2.48 -11.79 5.86
N ALA A 157 1.74 -10.74 5.48
CA ALA A 157 0.28 -10.67 5.61
C ALA A 157 -0.41 -11.62 4.62
N ILE A 158 -0.88 -12.77 5.12
CA ILE A 158 -1.45 -13.88 4.31
C ILE A 158 -2.67 -13.42 3.50
N TYR A 159 -3.51 -12.57 4.10
CA TYR A 159 -4.78 -12.13 3.50
C TYR A 159 -4.69 -10.81 2.72
N ALA A 160 -3.50 -10.20 2.61
CA ALA A 160 -3.32 -8.94 1.88
C ALA A 160 -3.62 -9.04 0.37
N GLN A 161 -3.83 -10.24 -0.17
CA GLN A 161 -4.17 -10.50 -1.58
C GLN A 161 -5.67 -10.77 -1.81
N ASP A 162 -6.48 -10.85 -0.76
CA ASP A 162 -7.94 -10.95 -0.91
C ASP A 162 -8.50 -9.58 -1.35
N ASP A 163 -9.32 -9.54 -2.39
CA ASP A 163 -9.90 -8.30 -2.95
C ASP A 163 -10.75 -7.52 -1.94
N ARG A 164 -11.17 -8.13 -0.83
CA ARG A 164 -11.90 -7.50 0.26
C ARG A 164 -10.99 -6.85 1.30
N VAL A 165 -9.67 -7.03 1.17
CA VAL A 165 -8.67 -6.51 2.11
C VAL A 165 -7.90 -5.35 1.49
N PHE A 166 -8.08 -4.17 2.07
CA PHE A 166 -7.21 -3.04 1.79
C PHE A 166 -6.03 -3.06 2.76
N PHE A 167 -4.81 -3.18 2.28
CA PHE A 167 -3.60 -3.17 3.11
C PHE A 167 -2.74 -1.94 2.81
N ARG A 168 -2.36 -1.22 3.86
CA ARG A 168 -1.47 -0.06 3.76
C ARG A 168 -0.45 -0.05 4.89
N SER A 169 0.85 -0.05 4.55
CA SER A 169 1.94 0.26 5.46
C SER A 169 2.18 1.77 5.52
N LEU A 170 2.35 2.28 6.74
CA LEU A 170 2.70 3.66 7.05
C LEU A 170 4.08 3.68 7.73
N ALA A 171 4.98 4.52 7.27
CA ALA A 171 6.28 4.68 7.90
C ALA A 171 6.17 5.49 9.20
N THR A 172 6.76 5.01 10.31
CA THR A 172 6.76 5.72 11.60
C THR A 172 7.58 7.00 11.58
N ARG A 173 8.56 7.10 10.67
CA ARG A 173 9.45 8.26 10.48
C ARG A 173 10.07 8.77 11.78
N GLY A 174 10.51 7.84 12.64
CA GLY A 174 11.15 8.16 13.91
C GLY A 174 10.18 8.58 15.02
N SER A 175 8.87 8.38 14.84
CA SER A 175 7.89 8.60 15.90
C SER A 175 8.18 7.69 17.10
N LEU A 176 8.31 8.27 18.28
CA LEU A 176 8.56 7.53 19.54
C LEU A 176 7.34 6.74 19.99
N THR A 177 6.15 7.04 19.45
CA THR A 177 4.91 6.36 19.82
C THR A 177 4.70 5.04 19.07
N GLY A 178 5.56 4.71 18.11
CA GLY A 178 5.38 3.56 17.22
C GLY A 178 4.28 3.74 16.17
N LEU A 179 3.51 4.82 16.22
CA LEU A 179 2.51 5.17 15.21
C LEU A 179 3.05 6.20 14.23
N SER A 180 2.71 6.04 12.97
CA SER A 180 2.94 7.10 11.97
C SER A 180 2.12 8.34 12.31
N THR A 181 2.70 9.52 12.13
CA THR A 181 1.97 10.79 12.27
C THR A 181 0.81 10.92 11.30
N ALA A 182 0.81 10.14 10.22
CA ALA A 182 -0.27 10.08 9.24
C ALA A 182 -1.38 9.06 9.61
N ALA A 183 -1.18 8.22 10.64
CA ALA A 183 -2.14 7.18 10.98
C ALA A 183 -3.56 7.74 11.31
N PRO A 184 -3.72 8.83 12.08
CA PRO A 184 -5.04 9.40 12.31
C PRO A 184 -5.73 9.84 11.01
N ALA A 185 -5.01 10.53 10.14
CA ALA A 185 -5.53 10.96 8.85
C ALA A 185 -5.91 9.79 7.93
N ALA A 186 -5.11 8.72 7.93
CA ALA A 186 -5.40 7.51 7.18
C ALA A 186 -6.69 6.83 7.68
N ILE A 187 -6.87 6.74 9.01
CA ILE A 187 -8.10 6.21 9.62
C ILE A 187 -9.31 7.05 9.19
N ASP A 188 -9.21 8.38 9.26
CA ASP A 188 -10.31 9.28 8.88
C ASP A 188 -10.67 9.15 7.39
N ILE A 189 -9.68 9.02 6.49
CA ILE A 189 -9.89 8.76 5.07
C ILE A 189 -10.63 7.44 4.85
N LEU A 190 -10.21 6.36 5.53
CA LEU A 190 -10.84 5.05 5.41
C LEU A 190 -12.27 5.05 5.97
N LYS A 191 -12.50 5.70 7.11
CA LYS A 191 -13.86 5.86 7.68
C LYS A 191 -14.77 6.66 6.75
N ALA A 192 -14.27 7.78 6.23
CA ALA A 192 -15.03 8.67 5.35
C ALA A 192 -15.37 8.01 4.00
N SER A 193 -14.59 7.03 3.54
CA SER A 193 -14.91 6.26 2.35
C SER A 193 -16.19 5.45 2.49
N GLY A 194 -16.54 5.03 3.72
CA GLY A 194 -17.71 4.19 3.99
C GLY A 194 -17.62 2.79 3.36
N GLU A 195 -16.42 2.36 2.94
CA GLU A 195 -16.24 1.09 2.22
C GLU A 195 -15.92 -0.08 3.17
N PHE A 196 -15.45 0.18 4.39
CA PHE A 196 -14.94 -0.83 5.30
C PHE A 196 -15.86 -1.03 6.51
N ASP A 197 -16.05 -2.28 6.89
CA ASP A 197 -16.77 -2.65 8.11
C ASP A 197 -15.82 -2.67 9.32
N LEU A 198 -14.55 -3.04 9.08
CA LEU A 198 -13.50 -3.12 10.11
C LEU A 198 -12.21 -2.47 9.62
N ILE A 199 -11.57 -1.69 10.48
CA ILE A 199 -10.24 -1.11 10.26
C ILE A 199 -9.34 -1.60 11.41
N LEU A 200 -8.34 -2.42 11.09
CA LEU A 200 -7.32 -2.85 12.04
C LEU A 200 -6.07 -1.98 11.89
N VAL A 201 -5.52 -1.54 13.02
CA VAL A 201 -4.32 -0.70 13.08
C VAL A 201 -3.29 -1.41 13.95
N GLU A 202 -2.12 -1.73 13.39
CA GLU A 202 -0.97 -2.27 14.10
C GLU A 202 0.03 -1.18 14.49
#